data_ad382c341c6d7561bab439e27c48817c
#
_entry.id   ad382c341c6d7561bab439e27c48817c
#
_cell.length_a   1.000
_cell.length_b   1.000
_cell.length_c   1.000
_cell.angle_alpha   90.00
_cell.angle_beta   90.00
_cell.angle_gamma   90.00
#
_symmetry.space_group_name_H-M   'P 1'
#
loop_
_entity.id
_entity.type
_entity.pdbx_description
1 polymer ?
#
loop_
_entity_poly.entity_id
_entity_poly.type
_entity_poly.pdbx_seq_one_letter_code
_entity_poly.pdbx_strand_id
1 'polypeptide(L)'
;MEMKTIKGPAVFLAQFVDKKEPFNSLDGMCQWASNLGYIGIQIPTWELSLIDLDKAAESQTYCDELKGTINSYGLEITELSTHLQGQLVAVNPAYDLMFDNFAPNAVKNNPKERTQWAIDTLKKAAVASRRLGLNVHATFSGALLWHTWHPWPQRPKGLVEMGFKELSKRWLPILDVFDENGVDICYEVHPGEDIHDGDTFERFLAATGNHKRVNILYDPSHFVLQQLDYIKYIDHYHEFIKAFHVKDSEFNPTGKKGTFGGYNDWRNRAGRYRSPGDGQVDFKTIFSKLTEYGCDVWAVMEWECCIKSPEQGAREGVSFIQNHIIEATQRKFDDFAGSEINKEQLKNILGI
;
A
#
# COMPACT_ATOMS: atom_id res chain seq x y z
N MET A 1 20.62 -7.35 8.64
CA MET A 1 20.22 -6.87 7.30
C MET A 1 21.06 -5.66 6.95
N GLU A 2 21.32 -5.43 5.70
CA GLU A 2 21.99 -4.21 5.24
C GLU A 2 20.98 -3.08 5.20
N MET A 3 21.34 -1.90 5.73
CA MET A 3 20.48 -0.72 5.68
C MET A 3 20.27 -0.26 4.24
N LYS A 4 19.06 0.19 3.90
CA LYS A 4 18.76 0.72 2.58
C LYS A 4 18.08 2.07 2.67
N THR A 5 18.50 3.00 1.82
CA THR A 5 17.80 4.28 1.62
C THR A 5 16.45 4.02 0.95
N ILE A 6 15.38 4.55 1.54
CA ILE A 6 14.03 4.50 0.97
C ILE A 6 14.00 5.38 -0.29
N LYS A 7 13.42 4.87 -1.37
CA LYS A 7 13.27 5.61 -2.63
C LYS A 7 12.13 6.63 -2.53
N GLY A 8 12.25 7.75 -3.24
CA GLY A 8 11.18 8.75 -3.29
C GLY A 8 11.72 10.18 -3.44
N PRO A 9 10.82 11.16 -3.50
CA PRO A 9 9.37 11.06 -3.28
C PRO A 9 8.60 10.49 -4.47
N ALA A 10 7.55 9.73 -4.20
CA ALA A 10 6.60 9.27 -5.20
C ALA A 10 5.17 9.66 -4.83
N VAL A 11 4.23 9.58 -5.78
CA VAL A 11 2.82 9.94 -5.57
C VAL A 11 1.88 8.92 -6.19
N PHE A 12 0.83 8.56 -5.44
CA PHE A 12 -0.29 7.79 -5.96
C PHE A 12 -1.24 8.70 -6.73
N LEU A 13 -1.46 8.38 -8.01
CA LEU A 13 -2.19 9.29 -8.90
C LEU A 13 -3.71 9.26 -8.70
N ALA A 14 -4.26 8.22 -8.08
CA ALA A 14 -5.71 7.98 -7.98
C ALA A 14 -6.50 9.17 -7.41
N GLN A 15 -5.97 9.83 -6.36
CA GLN A 15 -6.66 10.92 -5.67
C GLN A 15 -6.64 12.25 -6.43
N PHE A 16 -5.91 12.30 -7.56
CA PHE A 16 -5.74 13.52 -8.36
C PHE A 16 -6.43 13.44 -9.72
N VAL A 17 -6.89 12.27 -10.16
CA VAL A 17 -7.60 12.11 -11.43
C VAL A 17 -8.85 13.00 -11.46
N ASP A 18 -8.97 13.84 -12.48
CA ASP A 18 -10.11 14.72 -12.73
C ASP A 18 -10.38 14.81 -14.24
N LYS A 19 -11.51 15.37 -14.63
CA LYS A 19 -11.87 15.61 -16.04
C LYS A 19 -11.12 16.78 -16.68
N LYS A 20 -10.43 17.59 -15.87
CA LYS A 20 -9.71 18.79 -16.30
C LYS A 20 -8.21 18.54 -16.38
N GLU A 21 -7.55 19.18 -17.33
CA GLU A 21 -6.11 19.22 -17.38
C GLU A 21 -5.50 19.85 -16.11
N PRO A 22 -4.36 19.36 -15.66
CA PRO A 22 -3.53 18.26 -16.23
C PRO A 22 -3.97 16.85 -15.79
N PHE A 23 -5.06 16.71 -15.06
CA PHE A 23 -5.45 15.52 -14.30
C PHE A 23 -6.28 14.51 -15.11
N ASN A 24 -6.46 14.73 -16.41
CA ASN A 24 -7.29 13.91 -17.31
C ASN A 24 -6.48 13.02 -18.26
N SER A 25 -5.16 13.03 -18.16
CA SER A 25 -4.26 12.23 -19.02
C SER A 25 -2.97 11.86 -18.31
N LEU A 26 -2.36 10.74 -18.73
CA LEU A 26 -1.07 10.31 -18.19
C LEU A 26 0.01 11.37 -18.38
N ASP A 27 0.10 11.93 -19.60
CA ASP A 27 1.11 12.92 -19.98
C ASP A 27 0.99 14.18 -19.11
N GLY A 28 -0.22 14.70 -18.94
CA GLY A 28 -0.47 15.85 -18.07
C GLY A 28 -0.13 15.58 -16.61
N MET A 29 -0.49 14.41 -16.08
CA MET A 29 -0.18 14.05 -14.69
C MET A 29 1.31 13.80 -14.48
N CYS A 30 2.01 13.20 -15.44
CA CYS A 30 3.46 13.04 -15.38
C CYS A 30 4.18 14.39 -15.36
N GLN A 31 3.79 15.31 -16.25
CA GLN A 31 4.34 16.65 -16.27
C GLN A 31 4.07 17.39 -14.94
N TRP A 32 2.85 17.29 -14.41
CA TRP A 32 2.48 17.89 -13.13
C TRP A 32 3.30 17.33 -11.97
N ALA A 33 3.40 15.99 -11.84
CA ALA A 33 4.15 15.34 -10.77
C ALA A 33 5.65 15.68 -10.84
N SER A 34 6.26 15.61 -12.03
CA SER A 34 7.65 15.98 -12.27
C SER A 34 7.95 17.46 -11.92
N ASN A 35 7.05 18.37 -12.32
CA ASN A 35 7.19 19.81 -12.01
C ASN A 35 7.12 20.10 -10.50
N LEU A 36 6.46 19.26 -9.72
CA LEU A 36 6.44 19.36 -8.26
C LEU A 36 7.71 18.78 -7.61
N GLY A 37 8.46 17.94 -8.32
CA GLY A 37 9.68 17.29 -7.83
C GLY A 37 9.51 15.85 -7.38
N TYR A 38 8.38 15.19 -7.71
CA TYR A 38 8.25 13.73 -7.58
C TYR A 38 9.17 13.05 -8.58
N ILE A 39 9.69 11.86 -8.20
CA ILE A 39 10.54 11.02 -9.05
C ILE A 39 9.90 9.65 -9.31
N GLY A 40 8.75 9.37 -8.71
CA GLY A 40 8.01 8.14 -8.90
C GLY A 40 6.49 8.35 -8.87
N ILE A 41 5.76 7.45 -9.53
CA ILE A 41 4.29 7.45 -9.56
C ILE A 41 3.74 6.05 -9.37
N GLN A 42 2.69 5.92 -8.55
CA GLN A 42 1.84 4.73 -8.45
C GLN A 42 0.63 4.92 -9.36
N ILE A 43 0.33 3.92 -10.19
CA ILE A 43 -0.70 4.02 -11.24
C ILE A 43 -1.93 3.19 -10.87
N PRO A 44 -3.13 3.80 -10.74
CA PRO A 44 -4.37 3.10 -10.55
C PRO A 44 -4.83 2.41 -11.85
N THR A 45 -5.03 1.10 -11.82
CA THR A 45 -5.36 0.31 -13.02
C THR A 45 -6.79 0.48 -13.52
N TRP A 46 -7.65 1.12 -12.75
CA TRP A 46 -9.04 1.41 -13.13
C TRP A 46 -9.23 2.70 -13.93
N GLU A 47 -8.17 3.47 -14.10
CA GLU A 47 -8.20 4.75 -14.81
C GLU A 47 -7.66 4.63 -16.22
N LEU A 48 -8.56 4.47 -17.19
CA LEU A 48 -8.21 4.28 -18.59
C LEU A 48 -7.41 5.47 -19.19
N SER A 49 -7.58 6.66 -18.62
CA SER A 49 -6.81 7.86 -18.99
C SER A 49 -5.33 7.75 -18.62
N LEU A 50 -4.96 6.84 -17.73
CA LEU A 50 -3.59 6.61 -17.27
C LEU A 50 -2.99 5.32 -17.82
N ILE A 51 -3.76 4.23 -17.85
CA ILE A 51 -3.32 2.93 -18.35
C ILE A 51 -4.49 2.13 -18.91
N ASP A 52 -4.29 1.53 -20.08
CA ASP A 52 -5.16 0.48 -20.60
C ASP A 52 -4.60 -0.87 -20.12
N LEU A 53 -5.19 -1.40 -19.04
CA LEU A 53 -4.71 -2.62 -18.40
C LEU A 53 -4.79 -3.84 -19.33
N ASP A 54 -5.80 -3.91 -20.21
CA ASP A 54 -5.94 -5.01 -21.15
C ASP A 54 -4.79 -5.00 -22.16
N LYS A 55 -4.48 -3.83 -22.72
CA LYS A 55 -3.30 -3.68 -23.60
C LYS A 55 -1.99 -3.93 -22.87
N ALA A 56 -1.87 -3.47 -21.61
CA ALA A 56 -0.67 -3.71 -20.83
C ALA A 56 -0.45 -5.20 -20.54
N ALA A 57 -1.52 -5.96 -20.34
CA ALA A 57 -1.44 -7.41 -20.17
C ALA A 57 -1.13 -8.16 -21.48
N GLU A 58 -1.49 -7.62 -22.65
CA GLU A 58 -1.35 -8.27 -23.96
C GLU A 58 -0.07 -7.87 -24.72
N SER A 59 0.40 -6.62 -24.59
CA SER A 59 1.43 -6.03 -25.43
C SER A 59 2.63 -5.51 -24.64
N GLN A 60 3.82 -6.07 -24.91
CA GLN A 60 5.09 -5.53 -24.38
C GLN A 60 5.37 -4.15 -24.98
N THR A 61 5.11 -3.96 -26.28
CA THR A 61 5.29 -2.66 -26.96
C THR A 61 4.51 -1.55 -26.27
N TYR A 62 3.23 -1.80 -25.92
CA TYR A 62 2.43 -0.83 -25.17
C TYR A 62 3.07 -0.50 -23.82
N CYS A 63 3.56 -1.51 -23.09
CA CYS A 63 4.24 -1.29 -21.80
C CYS A 63 5.54 -0.49 -21.96
N ASP A 64 6.30 -0.75 -23.02
CA ASP A 64 7.55 -0.03 -23.31
C ASP A 64 7.27 1.44 -23.69
N GLU A 65 6.22 1.70 -24.48
CA GLU A 65 5.76 3.05 -24.83
C GLU A 65 5.27 3.81 -23.60
N LEU A 66 4.42 3.19 -22.76
CA LEU A 66 3.93 3.75 -21.51
C LEU A 66 5.09 4.15 -20.59
N LYS A 67 6.02 3.23 -20.38
CA LYS A 67 7.21 3.44 -19.58
C LYS A 67 8.13 4.52 -20.17
N GLY A 68 8.28 4.53 -21.49
CA GLY A 68 9.05 5.56 -22.21
C GLY A 68 8.47 6.96 -22.00
N THR A 69 7.14 7.10 -22.07
CA THR A 69 6.44 8.36 -21.77
C THR A 69 6.73 8.82 -20.34
N ILE A 70 6.54 7.96 -19.34
CA ILE A 70 6.75 8.28 -17.92
C ILE A 70 8.22 8.67 -17.67
N ASN A 71 9.17 7.88 -18.19
CA ASN A 71 10.60 8.13 -18.04
C ASN A 71 11.04 9.45 -18.71
N SER A 72 10.37 9.90 -19.78
CA SER A 72 10.68 11.16 -20.45
C SER A 72 10.48 12.40 -19.55
N TYR A 73 9.65 12.25 -18.50
CA TYR A 73 9.46 13.26 -17.44
C TYR A 73 10.38 13.04 -16.22
N GLY A 74 11.33 12.10 -16.29
CA GLY A 74 12.21 11.77 -15.18
C GLY A 74 11.50 11.00 -14.05
N LEU A 75 10.37 10.34 -14.33
CA LEU A 75 9.60 9.57 -13.39
C LEU A 75 9.81 8.07 -13.59
N GLU A 76 9.69 7.31 -12.49
CA GLU A 76 9.62 5.84 -12.51
C GLU A 76 8.22 5.38 -12.06
N ILE A 77 7.78 4.21 -12.55
CA ILE A 77 6.59 3.55 -12.00
C ILE A 77 7.00 2.83 -10.73
N THR A 78 6.38 3.14 -9.60
CA THR A 78 6.64 2.47 -8.33
C THR A 78 5.99 1.10 -8.31
N GLU A 79 4.69 1.04 -8.49
CA GLU A 79 3.85 -0.14 -8.65
C GLU A 79 2.52 0.22 -9.35
N LEU A 80 1.83 -0.79 -9.85
CA LEU A 80 0.42 -0.69 -10.20
C LEU A 80 -0.46 -0.92 -8.97
N SER A 81 -1.64 -0.33 -8.97
CA SER A 81 -2.63 -0.48 -7.92
C SER A 81 -3.95 -1.03 -8.46
N THR A 82 -4.49 -2.05 -7.77
CA THR A 82 -5.82 -2.61 -8.01
C THR A 82 -6.71 -2.53 -6.76
N HIS A 83 -6.63 -1.46 -5.97
CA HIS A 83 -7.42 -1.34 -4.74
C HIS A 83 -8.92 -1.54 -4.99
N LEU A 84 -9.49 -0.89 -6.02
CA LEU A 84 -10.92 -1.03 -6.31
C LEU A 84 -11.29 -2.46 -6.73
N GLN A 85 -10.45 -3.14 -7.49
CA GLN A 85 -10.71 -4.51 -7.91
C GLN A 85 -10.45 -5.51 -6.78
N GLY A 86 -9.38 -5.32 -6.00
CA GLY A 86 -9.01 -6.21 -4.90
C GLY A 86 -10.12 -6.35 -3.85
N GLN A 87 -10.74 -5.25 -3.45
CA GLN A 87 -11.87 -5.29 -2.52
C GLN A 87 -13.10 -6.04 -3.07
N LEU A 88 -13.25 -6.18 -4.40
CA LEU A 88 -14.35 -6.90 -5.04
C LEU A 88 -14.12 -8.40 -5.16
N VAL A 89 -12.94 -8.91 -4.84
CA VAL A 89 -12.64 -10.36 -4.78
C VAL A 89 -13.54 -11.04 -3.73
N ALA A 90 -13.80 -10.34 -2.63
CA ALA A 90 -14.64 -10.85 -1.56
C ALA A 90 -15.51 -9.71 -0.98
N VAL A 91 -16.80 -9.75 -1.26
CA VAL A 91 -17.78 -8.78 -0.74
C VAL A 91 -18.85 -9.51 0.05
N ASN A 92 -19.11 -9.06 1.28
CA ASN A 92 -20.25 -9.55 2.04
C ASN A 92 -21.55 -9.05 1.38
N PRO A 93 -22.58 -9.90 1.22
CA PRO A 93 -23.84 -9.50 0.58
C PRO A 93 -24.52 -8.26 1.18
N ALA A 94 -24.27 -7.95 2.45
CA ALA A 94 -24.79 -6.73 3.08
C ALA A 94 -24.24 -5.44 2.46
N TYR A 95 -23.12 -5.50 1.76
CA TYR A 95 -22.45 -4.36 1.14
C TYR A 95 -22.54 -4.31 -0.39
N ASP A 96 -23.15 -5.31 -1.02
CA ASP A 96 -23.16 -5.46 -2.48
C ASP A 96 -23.51 -4.17 -3.23
N LEU A 97 -24.58 -3.47 -2.83
CA LEU A 97 -25.01 -2.24 -3.49
C LEU A 97 -23.99 -1.09 -3.37
N MET A 98 -23.27 -1.01 -2.25
CA MET A 98 -22.23 0.02 -2.07
C MET A 98 -21.00 -0.29 -2.90
N PHE A 99 -20.59 -1.55 -2.95
CA PHE A 99 -19.40 -1.99 -3.68
C PHE A 99 -19.62 -2.09 -5.20
N ASP A 100 -20.84 -2.15 -5.67
CA ASP A 100 -21.14 -2.08 -7.11
C ASP A 100 -20.65 -0.78 -7.75
N ASN A 101 -20.47 0.29 -6.97
CA ASN A 101 -19.92 1.55 -7.49
C ASN A 101 -18.46 1.43 -7.94
N PHE A 102 -17.71 0.44 -7.49
CA PHE A 102 -16.34 0.19 -7.87
C PHE A 102 -16.20 -0.73 -9.09
N ALA A 103 -17.32 -1.25 -9.59
CA ALA A 103 -17.36 -2.17 -10.73
C ALA A 103 -17.86 -1.46 -12.01
N PRO A 104 -17.44 -1.94 -13.19
CA PRO A 104 -17.99 -1.45 -14.45
C PRO A 104 -19.47 -1.82 -14.58
N ASN A 105 -20.21 -1.01 -15.32
CA ASN A 105 -21.67 -1.17 -15.46
C ASN A 105 -22.10 -2.57 -15.92
N ALA A 106 -21.27 -3.26 -16.69
CA ALA A 106 -21.56 -4.60 -17.23
C ALA A 106 -21.75 -5.67 -16.15
N VAL A 107 -21.15 -5.51 -14.97
CA VAL A 107 -21.19 -6.52 -13.88
C VAL A 107 -21.88 -6.00 -12.60
N LYS A 108 -22.43 -4.78 -12.62
CA LYS A 108 -23.22 -4.24 -11.51
C LYS A 108 -24.49 -5.07 -11.28
N ASN A 109 -24.94 -5.13 -10.03
CA ASN A 109 -26.08 -5.93 -9.57
C ASN A 109 -25.93 -7.46 -9.83
N ASN A 110 -24.73 -7.92 -10.16
CA ASN A 110 -24.42 -9.32 -10.30
C ASN A 110 -23.14 -9.67 -9.49
N PRO A 111 -23.26 -9.95 -8.19
CA PRO A 111 -22.11 -10.18 -7.30
C PRO A 111 -21.15 -11.26 -7.80
N LYS A 112 -21.68 -12.32 -8.42
CA LYS A 112 -20.86 -13.42 -8.95
C LYS A 112 -20.00 -12.97 -10.13
N GLU A 113 -20.58 -12.29 -11.10
CA GLU A 113 -19.85 -11.77 -12.27
C GLU A 113 -18.90 -10.65 -11.87
N ARG A 114 -19.30 -9.79 -10.92
CA ARG A 114 -18.43 -8.76 -10.36
C ARG A 114 -17.18 -9.35 -9.72
N THR A 115 -17.33 -10.39 -8.89
CA THR A 115 -16.18 -11.08 -8.28
C THR A 115 -15.29 -11.74 -9.34
N GLN A 116 -15.88 -12.38 -10.36
CA GLN A 116 -15.09 -13.01 -11.43
C GLN A 116 -14.33 -11.95 -12.24
N TRP A 117 -14.99 -10.84 -12.59
CA TRP A 117 -14.35 -9.70 -13.25
C TRP A 117 -13.14 -9.16 -12.44
N ALA A 118 -13.31 -9.02 -11.13
CA ALA A 118 -12.25 -8.56 -10.24
C ALA A 118 -11.05 -9.51 -10.25
N ILE A 119 -11.30 -10.82 -10.13
CA ILE A 119 -10.27 -11.87 -10.18
C ILE A 119 -9.52 -11.82 -11.52
N ASP A 120 -10.24 -11.73 -12.63
CA ASP A 120 -9.63 -11.71 -13.97
C ASP A 120 -8.82 -10.43 -14.18
N THR A 121 -9.27 -9.29 -13.67
CA THR A 121 -8.54 -8.03 -13.71
C THR A 121 -7.25 -8.07 -12.90
N LEU A 122 -7.26 -8.65 -11.71
CA LEU A 122 -6.06 -8.85 -10.90
C LEU A 122 -5.02 -9.74 -11.60
N LYS A 123 -5.47 -10.82 -12.25
CA LYS A 123 -4.58 -11.68 -13.05
C LYS A 123 -3.93 -10.95 -14.21
N LYS A 124 -4.68 -10.09 -14.91
CA LYS A 124 -4.13 -9.20 -15.95
C LYS A 124 -3.11 -8.22 -15.36
N ALA A 125 -3.38 -7.68 -14.17
CA ALA A 125 -2.48 -6.77 -13.50
C ALA A 125 -1.13 -7.42 -13.13
N ALA A 126 -1.11 -8.71 -12.79
CA ALA A 126 0.13 -9.46 -12.58
C ALA A 126 1.01 -9.49 -13.85
N VAL A 127 0.40 -9.80 -15.00
CA VAL A 127 1.11 -9.84 -16.29
C VAL A 127 1.59 -8.44 -16.70
N ALA A 128 0.75 -7.41 -16.53
CA ALA A 128 1.08 -6.02 -16.82
C ALA A 128 2.24 -5.53 -15.94
N SER A 129 2.20 -5.82 -14.63
CA SER A 129 3.29 -5.48 -13.69
C SER A 129 4.62 -6.09 -14.13
N ARG A 130 4.65 -7.37 -14.49
CA ARG A 130 5.86 -8.03 -15.04
C ARG A 130 6.36 -7.35 -16.31
N ARG A 131 5.47 -7.06 -17.28
CA ARG A 131 5.84 -6.42 -18.56
C ARG A 131 6.42 -5.02 -18.36
N LEU A 132 5.93 -4.29 -17.36
CA LEU A 132 6.47 -3.00 -16.95
C LEU A 132 7.77 -3.10 -16.15
N GLY A 133 8.20 -4.32 -15.80
CA GLY A 133 9.41 -4.57 -15.01
C GLY A 133 9.22 -4.33 -13.52
N LEU A 134 7.98 -4.36 -13.03
CA LEU A 134 7.63 -4.20 -11.63
C LEU A 134 7.63 -5.55 -10.91
N ASN A 135 8.03 -5.54 -9.65
CA ASN A 135 8.06 -6.72 -8.78
C ASN A 135 7.10 -6.62 -7.57
N VAL A 136 6.38 -5.50 -7.48
CA VAL A 136 5.42 -5.20 -6.40
C VAL A 136 4.12 -4.69 -7.02
N HIS A 137 3.00 -5.02 -6.38
CA HIS A 137 1.66 -4.62 -6.78
C HIS A 137 0.80 -4.35 -5.54
N ALA A 138 0.14 -3.19 -5.49
CA ALA A 138 -0.67 -2.75 -4.36
C ALA A 138 -2.15 -3.08 -4.53
N THR A 139 -2.83 -3.56 -3.46
CA THR A 139 -4.26 -3.91 -3.54
C THR A 139 -4.92 -3.99 -2.16
N PHE A 140 -6.26 -4.08 -2.15
CA PHE A 140 -7.06 -4.49 -1.00
C PHE A 140 -7.36 -6.00 -1.02
N SER A 141 -7.80 -6.54 0.13
CA SER A 141 -8.10 -7.97 0.29
C SER A 141 -9.53 -8.35 -0.03
N GLY A 142 -10.46 -7.43 0.10
CA GLY A 142 -11.89 -7.71 0.19
C GLY A 142 -12.33 -8.08 1.62
N ALA A 143 -13.64 -8.12 1.83
CA ALA A 143 -14.22 -8.32 3.15
C ALA A 143 -15.45 -9.23 3.14
N LEU A 144 -15.33 -10.38 3.81
CA LEU A 144 -16.45 -11.26 4.14
C LEU A 144 -16.89 -11.11 5.59
N LEU A 145 -15.93 -10.80 6.49
CA LEU A 145 -16.09 -10.85 7.94
C LEU A 145 -16.10 -9.48 8.59
N TRP A 146 -15.71 -8.41 7.89
CA TRP A 146 -15.56 -7.08 8.46
C TRP A 146 -16.74 -6.63 9.33
N HIS A 147 -18.00 -6.89 8.91
CA HIS A 147 -19.20 -6.54 9.68
C HIS A 147 -19.34 -7.30 11.01
N THR A 148 -18.53 -8.33 11.23
CA THR A 148 -18.49 -9.14 12.46
C THR A 148 -17.27 -8.86 13.33
N TRP A 149 -16.43 -7.86 13.01
CA TRP A 149 -15.21 -7.53 13.76
C TRP A 149 -15.49 -7.26 15.24
N HIS A 150 -16.62 -6.61 15.55
CA HIS A 150 -17.07 -6.45 16.92
C HIS A 150 -17.69 -7.76 17.43
N PRO A 151 -17.26 -8.29 18.62
CA PRO A 151 -17.65 -9.63 19.07
C PRO A 151 -19.08 -9.74 19.60
N TRP A 152 -19.89 -8.71 19.47
CA TRP A 152 -21.29 -8.71 19.86
C TRP A 152 -22.20 -8.20 18.71
N PRO A 153 -23.30 -8.90 18.39
CA PRO A 153 -23.76 -10.21 18.93
C PRO A 153 -22.71 -11.30 18.78
N GLN A 154 -22.75 -12.30 19.68
CA GLN A 154 -21.76 -13.38 19.71
C GLN A 154 -21.64 -14.08 18.35
N ARG A 155 -20.42 -14.13 17.82
CA ARG A 155 -20.13 -14.81 16.57
C ARG A 155 -20.37 -16.33 16.69
N PRO A 156 -21.02 -16.97 15.69
CA PRO A 156 -21.08 -18.42 15.63
C PRO A 156 -19.68 -19.05 15.63
N LYS A 157 -19.55 -20.19 16.30
CA LYS A 157 -18.29 -20.95 16.30
C LYS A 157 -17.90 -21.34 14.87
N GLY A 158 -16.65 -21.12 14.48
CA GLY A 158 -16.12 -21.47 13.16
C GLY A 158 -16.39 -20.41 12.06
N LEU A 159 -17.08 -19.31 12.36
CA LEU A 159 -17.36 -18.26 11.37
C LEU A 159 -16.08 -17.63 10.82
N VAL A 160 -15.15 -17.28 11.71
CA VAL A 160 -13.89 -16.61 11.32
C VAL A 160 -13.02 -17.53 10.47
N GLU A 161 -12.84 -18.76 10.91
CA GLU A 161 -12.07 -19.79 10.20
C GLU A 161 -12.65 -20.08 8.81
N MET A 162 -13.97 -20.13 8.71
CA MET A 162 -14.66 -20.34 7.42
C MET A 162 -14.50 -19.12 6.51
N GLY A 163 -14.57 -17.92 7.04
CA GLY A 163 -14.38 -16.67 6.29
C GLY A 163 -12.99 -16.58 5.69
N PHE A 164 -11.92 -16.78 6.48
CA PHE A 164 -10.54 -16.77 5.97
C PHE A 164 -10.27 -17.92 5.01
N LYS A 165 -10.87 -19.09 5.21
CA LYS A 165 -10.80 -20.19 4.25
C LYS A 165 -11.45 -19.85 2.91
N GLU A 166 -12.59 -19.18 2.90
CA GLU A 166 -13.24 -18.73 1.67
C GLU A 166 -12.45 -17.60 1.01
N LEU A 167 -11.93 -16.65 1.79
CA LEU A 167 -11.08 -15.56 1.30
C LEU A 167 -9.84 -16.14 0.62
N SER A 168 -9.11 -17.03 1.28
CA SER A 168 -7.90 -17.65 0.72
C SER A 168 -8.19 -18.46 -0.53
N LYS A 169 -9.32 -19.18 -0.58
CA LYS A 169 -9.76 -19.92 -1.78
C LYS A 169 -9.92 -19.02 -3.00
N ARG A 170 -10.40 -17.78 -2.81
CA ARG A 170 -10.55 -16.81 -3.90
C ARG A 170 -9.22 -16.20 -4.31
N TRP A 171 -8.32 -15.96 -3.35
CA TRP A 171 -7.03 -15.35 -3.61
C TRP A 171 -5.97 -16.31 -4.14
N LEU A 172 -5.97 -17.59 -3.78
CA LEU A 172 -4.93 -18.54 -4.22
C LEU A 172 -4.76 -18.58 -5.75
N PRO A 173 -5.82 -18.66 -6.59
CA PRO A 173 -5.64 -18.64 -8.05
C PRO A 173 -5.13 -17.30 -8.61
N ILE A 174 -5.22 -16.20 -7.85
CA ILE A 174 -4.64 -14.90 -8.19
C ILE A 174 -3.16 -14.91 -7.79
N LEU A 175 -2.86 -15.32 -6.56
CA LEU A 175 -1.50 -15.43 -6.03
C LEU A 175 -0.60 -16.32 -6.91
N ASP A 176 -1.14 -17.43 -7.40
CA ASP A 176 -0.42 -18.32 -8.31
C ASP A 176 0.01 -17.59 -9.60
N VAL A 177 -0.88 -16.78 -10.20
CA VAL A 177 -0.54 -15.99 -11.39
C VAL A 177 0.47 -14.89 -11.06
N PHE A 178 0.38 -14.26 -9.92
CA PHE A 178 1.40 -13.31 -9.45
C PHE A 178 2.76 -13.99 -9.23
N ASP A 179 2.76 -15.22 -8.72
CA ASP A 179 3.99 -16.00 -8.55
C ASP A 179 4.64 -16.39 -9.90
N GLU A 180 3.85 -16.84 -10.87
CA GLU A 180 4.31 -17.11 -12.24
C GLU A 180 4.95 -15.88 -12.90
N ASN A 181 4.48 -14.67 -12.53
CA ASN A 181 4.99 -13.41 -13.04
C ASN A 181 6.10 -12.78 -12.17
N GLY A 182 6.42 -13.36 -11.03
CA GLY A 182 7.48 -12.86 -10.15
C GLY A 182 7.14 -11.56 -9.43
N VAL A 183 5.84 -11.26 -9.22
CA VAL A 183 5.34 -10.02 -8.61
C VAL A 183 4.77 -10.31 -7.22
N ASP A 184 5.18 -9.53 -6.23
CA ASP A 184 4.64 -9.59 -4.87
C ASP A 184 3.32 -8.82 -4.78
N ILE A 185 2.30 -9.39 -4.15
CA ILE A 185 1.08 -8.66 -3.81
C ILE A 185 1.26 -8.03 -2.44
N CYS A 186 1.07 -6.73 -2.36
CA CYS A 186 1.09 -5.95 -1.13
C CYS A 186 -0.34 -5.55 -0.77
N TYR A 187 -0.88 -6.24 0.23
CA TYR A 187 -2.21 -5.92 0.76
C TYR A 187 -2.10 -4.70 1.68
N GLU A 188 -2.89 -3.67 1.39
CA GLU A 188 -3.04 -2.58 2.33
C GLU A 188 -3.85 -3.05 3.53
N VAL A 189 -3.26 -2.90 4.73
CA VAL A 189 -3.89 -3.28 5.99
C VAL A 189 -4.87 -2.18 6.40
N HIS A 190 -6.15 -2.37 6.06
CA HIS A 190 -7.13 -1.29 6.00
C HIS A 190 -8.44 -1.62 6.75
N PRO A 191 -8.97 -0.70 7.59
CA PRO A 191 -10.32 -0.84 8.17
C PRO A 191 -11.38 -0.93 7.07
N GLY A 192 -12.27 -1.90 7.18
CA GLY A 192 -13.25 -2.20 6.12
C GLY A 192 -12.90 -3.45 5.32
N GLU A 193 -11.66 -3.90 5.40
CA GLU A 193 -11.13 -5.10 4.76
C GLU A 193 -11.01 -6.25 5.77
N ASP A 194 -10.92 -7.49 5.31
CA ASP A 194 -10.65 -8.62 6.20
C ASP A 194 -9.21 -8.63 6.71
N ILE A 195 -8.27 -8.03 5.97
CA ILE A 195 -6.91 -7.77 6.45
C ILE A 195 -6.85 -6.32 6.96
N HIS A 196 -7.00 -6.12 8.28
CA HIS A 196 -7.05 -4.78 8.88
C HIS A 196 -6.11 -4.57 10.08
N ASP A 197 -5.43 -5.63 10.51
CA ASP A 197 -4.40 -5.60 11.55
C ASP A 197 -3.41 -6.77 11.41
N GLY A 198 -2.48 -6.94 12.33
CA GLY A 198 -1.50 -8.00 12.31
C GLY A 198 -2.12 -9.39 12.46
N ASP A 199 -3.06 -9.56 13.40
CA ASP A 199 -3.74 -10.84 13.62
C ASP A 199 -4.49 -11.33 12.37
N THR A 200 -5.14 -10.44 11.66
CA THR A 200 -5.89 -10.76 10.44
C THR A 200 -4.96 -11.03 9.26
N PHE A 201 -3.83 -10.32 9.16
CA PHE A 201 -2.78 -10.63 8.19
C PHE A 201 -2.21 -12.04 8.42
N GLU A 202 -1.86 -12.41 9.65
CA GLU A 202 -1.35 -13.74 9.99
C GLU A 202 -2.36 -14.84 9.69
N ARG A 203 -3.64 -14.62 9.96
CA ARG A 203 -4.71 -15.57 9.62
C ARG A 203 -4.81 -15.79 8.11
N PHE A 204 -4.73 -14.72 7.32
CA PHE A 204 -4.75 -14.82 5.86
C PHE A 204 -3.51 -15.50 5.33
N LEU A 205 -2.33 -15.14 5.83
CA LEU A 205 -1.06 -15.76 5.46
C LEU A 205 -1.08 -17.28 5.74
N ALA A 206 -1.54 -17.68 6.93
CA ALA A 206 -1.69 -19.09 7.27
C ALA A 206 -2.74 -19.80 6.38
N ALA A 207 -3.88 -19.16 6.12
CA ALA A 207 -4.94 -19.70 5.27
C ALA A 207 -4.52 -19.90 3.81
N THR A 208 -3.58 -19.10 3.32
CA THR A 208 -2.96 -19.24 1.98
C THR A 208 -1.74 -20.19 1.98
N GLY A 209 -1.48 -20.90 3.08
CA GLY A 209 -0.34 -21.80 3.20
C GLY A 209 1.01 -21.08 3.24
N ASN A 210 1.06 -19.88 3.78
CA ASN A 210 2.22 -19.00 3.80
C ASN A 210 2.74 -18.71 2.37
N HIS A 211 1.82 -18.38 1.49
CA HIS A 211 2.16 -18.12 0.10
C HIS A 211 3.13 -16.93 -0.01
N LYS A 212 4.27 -17.15 -0.66
CA LYS A 212 5.40 -16.18 -0.70
C LYS A 212 5.08 -14.83 -1.33
N ARG A 213 3.97 -14.72 -2.11
CA ARG A 213 3.52 -13.46 -2.72
C ARG A 213 2.56 -12.67 -1.84
N VAL A 214 2.23 -13.16 -0.65
CA VAL A 214 1.42 -12.42 0.34
C VAL A 214 2.35 -11.50 1.12
N ASN A 215 2.26 -10.21 0.87
CA ASN A 215 3.06 -9.17 1.49
C ASN A 215 2.18 -7.97 1.93
N ILE A 216 2.78 -6.96 2.52
CA ILE A 216 2.12 -5.82 3.13
C ILE A 216 2.45 -4.54 2.37
N LEU A 217 1.41 -3.77 2.05
CA LEU A 217 1.50 -2.35 1.87
C LEU A 217 1.28 -1.71 3.24
N TYR A 218 2.32 -1.06 3.76
CA TYR A 218 2.29 -0.40 5.06
C TYR A 218 1.79 1.03 4.92
N ASP A 219 0.60 1.29 5.48
CA ASP A 219 0.01 2.62 5.63
C ASP A 219 -0.25 2.90 7.11
N PRO A 220 0.55 3.76 7.76
CA PRO A 220 0.43 4.05 9.18
C PRO A 220 -0.86 4.79 9.55
N SER A 221 -1.49 5.49 8.61
CA SER A 221 -2.66 6.32 8.86
C SER A 221 -3.85 5.50 9.38
N HIS A 222 -4.03 4.31 8.82
CA HIS A 222 -5.10 3.39 9.21
C HIS A 222 -4.92 2.87 10.64
N PHE A 223 -3.67 2.69 11.07
CA PHE A 223 -3.35 2.23 12.42
C PHE A 223 -3.59 3.31 13.46
N VAL A 224 -3.32 4.58 13.16
CA VAL A 224 -3.69 5.71 14.03
C VAL A 224 -5.21 5.76 14.23
N LEU A 225 -6.00 5.57 13.17
CA LEU A 225 -7.46 5.53 13.26
C LEU A 225 -7.96 4.37 14.13
N GLN A 226 -7.26 3.25 14.13
CA GLN A 226 -7.56 2.05 14.91
C GLN A 226 -6.96 2.08 16.32
N GLN A 227 -6.12 3.07 16.65
CA GLN A 227 -5.36 3.15 17.91
C GLN A 227 -4.37 1.97 18.07
N LEU A 228 -3.82 1.47 16.95
CA LEU A 228 -2.82 0.42 16.92
C LEU A 228 -1.42 1.03 16.91
N ASP A 229 -0.45 0.40 17.59
CA ASP A 229 0.94 0.83 17.61
C ASP A 229 1.61 0.52 16.26
N TYR A 230 1.55 1.50 15.35
CA TYR A 230 2.09 1.39 14.00
C TYR A 230 3.62 1.29 13.96
N ILE A 231 4.32 1.78 14.99
CA ILE A 231 5.79 1.66 15.07
C ILE A 231 6.19 0.23 15.40
N LYS A 232 5.58 -0.40 16.42
CA LYS A 232 5.83 -1.81 16.72
C LYS A 232 5.37 -2.75 15.62
N TYR A 233 4.38 -2.33 14.83
CA TYR A 233 3.95 -3.11 13.66
C TYR A 233 5.11 -3.33 12.68
N ILE A 234 5.97 -2.34 12.46
CA ILE A 234 7.17 -2.50 11.63
C ILE A 234 8.12 -3.55 12.23
N ASP A 235 8.31 -3.54 13.55
CA ASP A 235 9.18 -4.52 14.23
C ASP A 235 8.70 -5.96 14.01
N HIS A 236 7.40 -6.19 13.96
CA HIS A 236 6.81 -7.51 13.75
C HIS A 236 6.80 -7.95 12.29
N TYR A 237 6.58 -7.01 11.36
CA TYR A 237 6.21 -7.36 9.98
C TYR A 237 7.13 -6.78 8.89
N HIS A 238 8.29 -6.19 9.23
CA HIS A 238 9.21 -5.59 8.26
C HIS A 238 9.62 -6.52 7.11
N GLU A 239 9.70 -7.83 7.34
CA GLU A 239 10.03 -8.82 6.30
C GLU A 239 8.95 -8.90 5.20
N PHE A 240 7.71 -8.57 5.54
CA PHE A 240 6.57 -8.57 4.62
C PHE A 240 6.30 -7.18 4.01
N ILE A 241 6.86 -6.09 4.56
CA ILE A 241 6.64 -4.74 4.04
C ILE A 241 7.41 -4.57 2.72
N LYS A 242 6.66 -4.50 1.59
CA LYS A 242 7.21 -4.33 0.25
C LYS A 242 6.69 -3.07 -0.46
N ALA A 243 5.67 -2.43 0.09
CA ALA A 243 5.15 -1.14 -0.34
C ALA A 243 4.87 -0.25 0.88
N PHE A 244 4.97 1.07 0.70
CA PHE A 244 4.80 2.02 1.79
C PHE A 244 4.07 3.27 1.30
N HIS A 245 2.94 3.59 1.92
CA HIS A 245 2.21 4.83 1.73
C HIS A 245 2.56 5.86 2.80
N VAL A 246 2.95 7.06 2.35
CA VAL A 246 3.09 8.24 3.19
C VAL A 246 1.74 8.94 3.22
N LYS A 247 0.89 8.50 4.12
CA LYS A 247 -0.46 9.00 4.36
C LYS A 247 -0.61 9.32 5.84
N ASP A 248 -1.07 10.51 6.15
CA ASP A 248 -1.14 11.00 7.52
C ASP A 248 -2.58 10.98 8.04
N SER A 249 -2.70 10.94 9.35
CA SER A 249 -3.98 10.97 10.04
C SER A 249 -3.82 11.48 11.46
N GLU A 250 -4.93 11.84 12.09
CA GLU A 250 -4.99 12.24 13.49
C GLU A 250 -6.13 11.54 14.20
N PHE A 251 -5.97 11.31 15.49
CA PHE A 251 -7.03 10.82 16.37
C PHE A 251 -7.20 11.77 17.56
N ASN A 252 -8.33 12.49 17.58
CA ASN A 252 -8.62 13.49 18.58
C ASN A 252 -9.84 13.06 19.41
N PRO A 253 -9.65 12.30 20.51
CA PRO A 253 -10.74 11.84 21.34
C PRO A 253 -11.39 13.04 22.03
N THR A 254 -12.72 13.13 21.97
CA THR A 254 -13.48 14.26 22.51
C THR A 254 -14.30 13.90 23.76
N GLY A 255 -14.25 12.65 24.21
CA GLY A 255 -15.17 12.12 25.20
C GLY A 255 -16.59 11.88 24.66
N LYS A 256 -16.89 12.42 23.46
CA LYS A 256 -18.16 12.23 22.73
C LYS A 256 -18.01 11.30 21.53
N LYS A 257 -16.83 11.24 20.93
CA LYS A 257 -16.50 10.47 19.72
C LYS A 257 -15.25 9.63 19.99
N GLY A 258 -15.23 8.41 19.50
CA GLY A 258 -14.11 7.47 19.58
C GLY A 258 -13.84 6.80 18.21
N THR A 259 -13.16 5.66 18.24
CA THR A 259 -12.74 4.90 17.05
C THR A 259 -13.91 4.57 16.12
N PHE A 260 -15.08 4.27 16.63
CA PHE A 260 -16.26 3.94 15.81
C PHE A 260 -16.84 5.14 15.04
N GLY A 261 -16.46 6.36 15.40
CA GLY A 261 -16.79 7.56 14.65
C GLY A 261 -18.23 8.06 14.71
N GLY A 262 -19.20 7.28 15.27
CA GLY A 262 -20.60 7.68 15.49
C GLY A 262 -21.34 8.05 14.19
N TYR A 263 -21.07 7.37 13.07
CA TYR A 263 -21.63 7.63 11.74
C TYR A 263 -21.39 9.05 11.21
N ASN A 264 -20.37 9.75 11.71
CA ASN A 264 -20.01 11.07 11.22
C ASN A 264 -19.21 10.97 9.89
N ASP A 265 -19.27 12.04 9.10
CA ASP A 265 -18.36 12.25 7.96
C ASP A 265 -16.89 12.41 8.42
N TRP A 266 -15.95 12.34 7.48
CA TRP A 266 -14.52 12.40 7.78
C TRP A 266 -14.10 13.64 8.56
N ARG A 267 -14.65 14.83 8.26
CA ARG A 267 -14.34 16.07 8.96
C ARG A 267 -14.71 16.03 10.45
N ASN A 268 -15.77 15.30 10.77
CA ASN A 268 -16.39 15.28 12.08
C ASN A 268 -16.03 14.04 12.93
N ARG A 269 -15.23 13.11 12.41
CA ARG A 269 -14.74 11.94 13.17
C ARG A 269 -13.63 12.33 14.15
N ALA A 270 -13.44 11.53 15.21
CA ALA A 270 -12.26 11.64 16.08
C ALA A 270 -10.99 11.21 15.32
N GLY A 271 -11.05 10.06 14.65
CA GLY A 271 -10.01 9.59 13.72
C GLY A 271 -10.31 10.05 12.30
N ARG A 272 -9.39 10.79 11.67
CA ARG A 272 -9.55 11.32 10.32
C ARG A 272 -8.23 11.51 9.60
N TYR A 273 -8.27 11.44 8.27
CA TYR A 273 -7.09 11.62 7.45
C TYR A 273 -6.67 13.09 7.34
N ARG A 274 -5.36 13.29 7.26
CA ARG A 274 -4.70 14.59 7.14
C ARG A 274 -3.63 14.54 6.05
N SER A 275 -3.35 15.68 5.46
CA SER A 275 -2.20 15.83 4.56
C SER A 275 -0.90 15.49 5.29
N PRO A 276 0.10 14.85 4.65
CA PRO A 276 1.37 14.53 5.29
C PRO A 276 2.00 15.71 6.03
N GLY A 277 2.28 15.52 7.32
CA GLY A 277 2.81 16.54 8.22
C GLY A 277 1.76 17.35 8.99
N ASP A 278 0.46 17.22 8.67
CA ASP A 278 -0.62 17.89 9.40
C ASP A 278 -1.28 16.99 10.45
N GLY A 279 -0.93 15.70 10.47
CA GLY A 279 -1.48 14.70 11.35
C GLY A 279 -0.61 14.39 12.56
N GLN A 280 -0.69 13.15 13.03
CA GLN A 280 -0.02 12.67 14.23
C GLN A 280 0.94 11.49 13.97
N VAL A 281 1.13 11.08 12.72
CA VAL A 281 2.03 9.97 12.37
C VAL A 281 3.48 10.39 12.57
N ASP A 282 4.25 9.61 13.32
CA ASP A 282 5.70 9.82 13.50
C ASP A 282 6.49 9.26 12.32
N PHE A 283 6.47 9.97 11.20
CA PHE A 283 7.20 9.57 10.00
C PHE A 283 8.71 9.51 10.20
N LYS A 284 9.27 10.35 11.09
CA LYS A 284 10.69 10.30 11.39
C LYS A 284 11.12 8.94 11.92
N THR A 285 10.38 8.39 12.88
CA THR A 285 10.64 7.05 13.42
C THR A 285 10.35 5.96 12.38
N ILE A 286 9.29 6.10 11.57
CA ILE A 286 8.97 5.14 10.50
C ILE A 286 10.10 5.04 9.49
N PHE A 287 10.55 6.16 8.91
CA PHE A 287 11.65 6.17 7.94
C PHE A 287 12.94 5.59 8.53
N SER A 288 13.23 5.91 9.80
CA SER A 288 14.39 5.35 10.51
C SER A 288 14.32 3.83 10.58
N LYS A 289 13.19 3.27 11.03
CA LYS A 289 13.02 1.80 11.16
C LYS A 289 13.02 1.08 9.82
N LEU A 290 12.29 1.58 8.82
CA LEU A 290 12.27 0.97 7.50
C LEU A 290 13.67 0.97 6.86
N THR A 291 14.45 2.04 7.05
CA THR A 291 15.85 2.13 6.60
C THR A 291 16.72 1.12 7.35
N GLU A 292 16.61 1.04 8.68
CA GLU A 292 17.38 0.13 9.54
C GLU A 292 17.12 -1.34 9.17
N TYR A 293 15.84 -1.71 8.95
CA TYR A 293 15.46 -3.05 8.51
C TYR A 293 15.79 -3.34 7.04
N GLY A 294 16.29 -2.35 6.29
CA GLY A 294 16.66 -2.52 4.88
C GLY A 294 15.47 -2.76 3.97
N CYS A 295 14.31 -2.20 4.29
CA CYS A 295 13.12 -2.30 3.46
C CYS A 295 13.36 -1.62 2.11
N ASP A 296 13.21 -2.36 1.00
CA ASP A 296 13.38 -1.84 -0.36
C ASP A 296 12.02 -1.35 -0.89
N VAL A 297 11.62 -0.18 -0.46
CA VAL A 297 10.30 0.40 -0.73
C VAL A 297 10.40 1.81 -1.30
N TRP A 298 9.35 2.26 -1.98
CA TRP A 298 9.12 3.64 -2.33
C TRP A 298 8.32 4.35 -1.24
N ALA A 299 8.66 5.60 -0.94
CA ALA A 299 7.82 6.49 -0.15
C ALA A 299 6.79 7.13 -1.08
N VAL A 300 5.63 6.49 -1.20
CA VAL A 300 4.54 6.91 -2.07
C VAL A 300 3.55 7.75 -1.26
N MET A 301 3.41 9.02 -1.60
CA MET A 301 2.36 9.84 -1.00
C MET A 301 1.00 9.35 -1.51
N GLU A 302 0.17 8.87 -0.59
CA GLU A 302 -1.26 8.73 -0.80
C GLU A 302 -1.96 9.91 -0.12
N TRP A 303 -2.52 10.81 -0.91
CA TRP A 303 -3.13 12.00 -0.37
C TRP A 303 -4.61 11.77 -0.08
N GLU A 304 -4.98 11.84 1.20
CA GLU A 304 -6.35 11.95 1.66
C GLU A 304 -6.41 12.97 2.80
N CYS A 305 -7.17 14.03 2.61
CA CYS A 305 -7.34 15.03 3.65
C CYS A 305 -8.74 15.61 3.63
N CYS A 306 -9.38 15.67 4.79
CA CYS A 306 -10.72 16.23 4.91
C CYS A 306 -10.74 17.77 5.00
N ILE A 307 -9.59 18.45 4.94
CA ILE A 307 -9.47 19.91 5.15
C ILE A 307 -8.70 20.58 4.02
N LYS A 308 -7.48 20.13 3.70
CA LYS A 308 -6.57 20.76 2.73
C LYS A 308 -6.96 20.38 1.29
N SER A 309 -6.64 21.23 0.31
CA SER A 309 -6.82 20.89 -1.10
C SER A 309 -5.79 19.87 -1.59
N PRO A 310 -6.12 19.02 -2.58
CA PRO A 310 -5.17 18.02 -3.09
C PRO A 310 -3.91 18.65 -3.67
N GLU A 311 -4.01 19.73 -4.42
CA GLU A 311 -2.86 20.38 -5.05
C GLU A 311 -1.91 21.02 -4.03
N GLN A 312 -2.45 21.58 -2.93
CA GLN A 312 -1.61 22.06 -1.84
C GLN A 312 -0.92 20.90 -1.15
N GLY A 313 -1.66 19.82 -0.85
CA GLY A 313 -1.09 18.63 -0.24
C GLY A 313 0.00 17.99 -1.07
N ALA A 314 -0.19 17.92 -2.40
CA ALA A 314 0.82 17.38 -3.31
C ALA A 314 2.12 18.21 -3.32
N ARG A 315 2.04 19.54 -3.35
CA ARG A 315 3.23 20.40 -3.29
C ARG A 315 4.00 20.26 -1.98
N GLU A 316 3.29 20.19 -0.87
CA GLU A 316 3.90 20.07 0.46
C GLU A 316 4.47 18.66 0.69
N GLY A 317 3.82 17.64 0.13
CA GLY A 317 4.21 16.24 0.26
C GLY A 317 5.59 15.92 -0.30
N VAL A 318 6.02 16.59 -1.37
CA VAL A 318 7.37 16.41 -1.95
C VAL A 318 8.45 16.73 -0.93
N SER A 319 8.46 17.95 -0.42
CA SER A 319 9.46 18.38 0.56
C SER A 319 9.34 17.63 1.88
N PHE A 320 8.11 17.26 2.27
CA PHE A 320 7.87 16.44 3.45
C PHE A 320 8.58 15.09 3.34
N ILE A 321 8.39 14.36 2.26
CA ILE A 321 9.03 13.05 2.04
C ILE A 321 10.55 13.21 1.94
N GLN A 322 11.04 14.15 1.13
CA GLN A 322 12.47 14.39 0.96
C GLN A 322 13.19 14.66 2.29
N ASN A 323 12.56 15.41 3.20
CA ASN A 323 13.11 15.70 4.52
C ASN A 323 13.12 14.52 5.49
N HIS A 324 12.38 13.45 5.18
CA HIS A 324 12.34 12.22 5.99
C HIS A 324 13.20 11.09 5.44
N ILE A 325 13.57 11.13 4.16
CA ILE A 325 14.46 10.12 3.56
C ILE A 325 15.85 10.20 4.22
N ILE A 326 16.33 9.05 4.66
CA ILE A 326 17.63 8.90 5.31
C ILE A 326 18.59 8.27 4.29
N GLU A 327 19.73 8.91 4.06
CA GLU A 327 20.84 8.30 3.34
C GLU A 327 21.51 7.24 4.23
N ALA A 328 21.30 5.95 3.90
CA ALA A 328 21.88 4.87 4.67
C ALA A 328 23.41 4.89 4.57
N THR A 329 24.10 4.87 5.71
CA THR A 329 25.56 4.85 5.76
C THR A 329 26.06 3.41 5.81
N GLN A 330 27.18 3.17 5.10
CA GLN A 330 27.98 1.94 5.23
C GLN A 330 29.19 2.13 6.14
N ARG A 331 29.45 3.39 6.55
CA ARG A 331 30.61 3.73 7.38
C ARG A 331 30.23 3.73 8.86
N LYS A 332 31.04 3.12 9.70
CA LYS A 332 30.91 3.20 11.14
C LYS A 332 31.39 4.57 11.62
N PHE A 333 30.74 5.15 12.61
CA PHE A 333 31.07 6.45 13.14
C PHE A 333 32.44 6.47 13.85
N ASP A 334 32.94 5.31 14.30
CA ASP A 334 34.20 5.13 15.06
C ASP A 334 35.33 4.46 14.24
N ASP A 335 35.18 4.34 12.91
CA ASP A 335 36.19 3.74 12.03
C ASP A 335 37.58 4.43 12.15
N PHE A 336 37.60 5.74 12.53
CA PHE A 336 38.86 6.45 12.78
C PHE A 336 39.64 5.94 13.98
N ALA A 337 38.99 5.26 14.91
CA ALA A 337 39.58 4.66 16.10
C ALA A 337 39.86 3.15 15.92
N GLY A 338 39.52 2.61 14.75
CA GLY A 338 39.75 1.20 14.44
C GLY A 338 41.23 0.85 14.34
N SER A 339 41.64 -0.27 14.92
CA SER A 339 42.96 -0.85 14.75
C SER A 339 42.83 -2.20 14.07
N GLU A 340 43.69 -2.48 13.09
CA GLU A 340 43.84 -3.83 12.57
C GLU A 340 44.45 -4.70 13.64
N ILE A 341 43.68 -5.62 14.19
CA ILE A 341 44.11 -6.59 15.22
C ILE A 341 44.17 -7.97 14.60
N ASN A 342 45.34 -8.61 14.69
CA ASN A 342 45.49 -9.98 14.22
C ASN A 342 44.96 -11.01 15.23
N LYS A 343 44.86 -12.28 14.78
CA LYS A 343 44.29 -13.38 15.58
C LYS A 343 45.01 -13.61 16.91
N GLU A 344 46.33 -13.41 16.97
CA GLU A 344 47.12 -13.58 18.18
C GLU A 344 46.83 -12.46 19.20
N GLN A 345 46.75 -11.22 18.73
CA GLN A 345 46.31 -10.08 19.54
C GLN A 345 44.89 -10.25 20.08
N LEU A 346 43.97 -10.82 19.27
CA LEU A 346 42.62 -11.16 19.76
C LEU A 346 42.65 -12.16 20.91
N LYS A 347 43.51 -13.19 20.82
CA LYS A 347 43.74 -14.17 21.92
C LYS A 347 44.25 -13.47 23.16
N ASN A 348 45.25 -12.59 23.00
CA ASN A 348 45.81 -11.83 24.12
C ASN A 348 44.79 -10.93 24.82
N ILE A 349 43.91 -10.28 24.06
CA ILE A 349 42.77 -9.49 24.60
C ILE A 349 41.83 -10.38 25.41
N LEU A 350 41.57 -11.61 24.95
CA LEU A 350 40.71 -12.57 25.63
C LEU A 350 41.40 -13.32 26.77
N GLY A 351 42.73 -13.22 26.90
CA GLY A 351 43.49 -13.94 27.90
C GLY A 351 43.58 -15.45 27.65
N ILE A 352 43.57 -15.89 26.38
CA ILE A 352 43.61 -17.31 25.98
C ILE A 352 44.74 -17.61 25.02
#